data_a24a71f65223b3447f7c62269bb8dd5c
#
_entry.id   a24a71f65223b3447f7c62269bb8dd5c
#
_cell.length_a   1.000
_cell.length_b   1.000
_cell.length_c   1.000
_cell.angle_alpha   90.00
_cell.angle_beta   90.00
_cell.angle_gamma   90.00
#
_symmetry.space_group_name_H-M   'P 1'
#
loop_
_entity.id
_entity.type
_entity.pdbx_description
1 polymer ?
#
loop_
_entity_poly.entity_id
_entity_poly.type
_entity_poly.pdbx_seq_one_letter_code
_entity_poly.pdbx_strand_id
1 'polypeptide(L)'
;MKRSRAFVEDRRQLIVSLLEENGQMSVTSLAEKMNVSALTMRRDLDYLQEQGTITRQYGTAKLATGEGNTTQAQERAKAAIAKTAARYVEDDETIFINTSTTALAIVPFITAENVTIITNNGKALQMPLKPTMTILLTGGEIRVPKWSMTGDFALGNINQVKASKCFMGCTALSAEGGLTTGSFQEGPVNALMIERSEQHFALADASKIGLTSSFKYSPASGIDHLVTDTMAPGDELTRLRE
;
A
#
# COMPACT_ATOMS: atom_id res chain seq x y z
N MET A 1 14.91 26.97 -24.62
CA MET A 1 13.77 27.25 -23.73
C MET A 1 13.78 26.23 -22.58
N LYS A 2 13.98 26.65 -21.33
CA LYS A 2 13.79 25.77 -20.15
C LYS A 2 12.29 25.47 -20.05
N ARG A 3 11.89 24.21 -20.27
CA ARG A 3 10.52 23.75 -20.02
C ARG A 3 10.19 23.94 -18.53
N SER A 4 8.96 24.37 -18.21
CA SER A 4 8.56 24.64 -16.82
C SER A 4 8.67 23.37 -15.96
N ARG A 5 8.93 23.55 -14.66
CA ARG A 5 9.05 22.44 -13.69
C ARG A 5 7.77 21.57 -13.66
N ALA A 6 6.60 22.19 -13.82
CA ALA A 6 5.32 21.51 -13.94
C ALA A 6 5.28 20.53 -15.14
N PHE A 7 5.73 20.95 -16.31
CA PHE A 7 5.74 20.10 -17.51
C PHE A 7 6.65 18.85 -17.36
N VAL A 8 7.72 18.94 -16.59
CA VAL A 8 8.60 17.79 -16.31
C VAL A 8 7.92 16.82 -15.34
N GLU A 9 7.22 17.36 -14.36
CA GLU A 9 6.50 16.56 -13.36
C GLU A 9 5.30 15.82 -14.00
N ASP A 10 4.51 16.51 -14.81
CA ASP A 10 3.40 15.89 -15.56
C ASP A 10 3.89 14.74 -16.46
N ARG A 11 5.06 14.92 -17.12
CA ARG A 11 5.67 13.87 -17.93
C ARG A 11 6.09 12.65 -17.10
N ARG A 12 6.67 12.86 -15.92
CA ARG A 12 7.05 11.77 -15.01
C ARG A 12 5.86 11.01 -14.49
N GLN A 13 4.77 11.68 -14.17
CA GLN A 13 3.52 11.05 -13.79
C GLN A 13 2.97 10.18 -14.93
N LEU A 14 3.00 10.67 -16.16
CA LEU A 14 2.56 9.89 -17.32
C LEU A 14 3.44 8.66 -17.57
N ILE A 15 4.76 8.73 -17.32
CA ILE A 15 5.65 7.56 -17.37
C ILE A 15 5.19 6.49 -16.35
N VAL A 16 4.87 6.90 -15.13
CA VAL A 16 4.37 6.01 -14.09
C VAL A 16 3.08 5.32 -14.53
N SER A 17 2.10 6.08 -15.03
CA SER A 17 0.83 5.53 -15.54
C SER A 17 1.02 4.54 -16.70
N LEU A 18 1.94 4.82 -17.63
CA LEU A 18 2.26 3.90 -18.72
C LEU A 18 2.89 2.59 -18.20
N LEU A 19 3.71 2.66 -17.15
CA LEU A 19 4.29 1.46 -16.52
C LEU A 19 3.25 0.68 -15.72
N GLU A 20 2.23 1.35 -15.16
CA GLU A 20 1.08 0.70 -14.50
C GLU A 20 0.26 -0.12 -15.49
N GLU A 21 -0.06 0.46 -16.65
CA GLU A 21 -0.88 -0.19 -17.67
C GLU A 21 -0.16 -1.36 -18.35
N ASN A 22 1.17 -1.24 -18.58
CA ASN A 22 1.94 -2.19 -19.39
C ASN A 22 2.87 -3.10 -18.56
N GLY A 23 2.92 -2.94 -17.22
CA GLY A 23 3.77 -3.68 -16.30
C GLY A 23 5.26 -3.31 -16.40
N GLN A 24 5.82 -3.36 -17.60
CA GLN A 24 7.21 -2.96 -17.90
C GLN A 24 7.34 -2.43 -19.32
N MET A 25 8.25 -1.47 -19.54
CA MET A 25 8.50 -0.90 -20.86
C MET A 25 9.99 -0.60 -21.07
N SER A 26 10.47 -0.73 -22.32
CA SER A 26 11.82 -0.32 -22.66
C SER A 26 11.96 1.21 -22.64
N VAL A 27 13.19 1.69 -22.37
CA VAL A 27 13.52 3.12 -22.45
C VAL A 27 13.17 3.70 -23.83
N THR A 28 13.39 2.94 -24.88
CA THR A 28 13.10 3.33 -26.26
C THR A 28 11.60 3.47 -26.49
N SER A 29 10.80 2.47 -26.09
CA SER A 29 9.35 2.50 -26.23
C SER A 29 8.70 3.65 -25.42
N LEU A 30 9.20 3.91 -24.22
CA LEU A 30 8.76 5.07 -23.41
C LEU A 30 9.12 6.39 -24.10
N ALA A 31 10.33 6.53 -24.64
CA ALA A 31 10.78 7.73 -25.34
C ALA A 31 9.91 8.02 -26.57
N GLU A 32 9.58 6.99 -27.36
CA GLU A 32 8.70 7.08 -28.54
C GLU A 32 7.27 7.49 -28.14
N LYS A 33 6.65 6.78 -27.19
CA LYS A 33 5.29 7.11 -26.73
C LYS A 33 5.17 8.53 -26.15
N MET A 34 6.21 9.00 -25.49
CA MET A 34 6.26 10.33 -24.88
C MET A 34 6.76 11.43 -25.82
N ASN A 35 7.15 11.07 -27.05
CA ASN A 35 7.73 11.96 -28.04
C ASN A 35 8.89 12.82 -27.48
N VAL A 36 9.83 12.16 -26.80
CA VAL A 36 11.05 12.77 -26.24
C VAL A 36 12.30 11.99 -26.66
N SER A 37 13.46 12.65 -26.55
CA SER A 37 14.71 11.94 -26.82
C SER A 37 15.00 10.86 -25.77
N ALA A 38 15.69 9.79 -26.16
CA ALA A 38 16.12 8.73 -25.23
C ALA A 38 16.95 9.29 -24.05
N LEU A 39 17.72 10.37 -24.27
CA LEU A 39 18.45 11.03 -23.20
C LEU A 39 17.54 11.72 -22.19
N THR A 40 16.49 12.39 -22.66
CA THR A 40 15.48 12.99 -21.79
C THR A 40 14.75 11.92 -20.99
N MET A 41 14.35 10.82 -21.66
CA MET A 41 13.69 9.69 -20.99
C MET A 41 14.60 9.06 -19.93
N ARG A 42 15.88 8.83 -20.21
CA ARG A 42 16.82 8.30 -19.22
C ARG A 42 16.91 9.19 -17.98
N ARG A 43 17.00 10.51 -18.14
CA ARG A 43 17.03 11.48 -17.01
C ARG A 43 15.75 11.43 -16.16
N ASP A 44 14.59 11.30 -16.79
CA ASP A 44 13.33 11.16 -16.05
C ASP A 44 13.25 9.82 -15.32
N LEU A 45 13.71 8.74 -15.94
CA LEU A 45 13.78 7.44 -15.32
C LEU A 45 14.85 7.36 -14.22
N ASP A 46 16.00 8.07 -14.36
CA ASP A 46 17.02 8.20 -13.31
C ASP A 46 16.38 8.85 -12.06
N TYR A 47 15.69 9.97 -12.26
CA TYR A 47 14.99 10.65 -11.17
C TYR A 47 13.94 9.76 -10.50
N LEU A 48 13.07 9.09 -11.29
CA LEU A 48 12.04 8.19 -10.75
C LEU A 48 12.65 7.00 -10.01
N GLN A 49 13.81 6.51 -10.44
CA GLN A 49 14.55 5.46 -9.76
C GLN A 49 15.19 5.94 -8.46
N GLU A 50 15.77 7.16 -8.44
CA GLU A 50 16.28 7.81 -7.21
C GLU A 50 15.17 8.05 -6.19
N GLN A 51 13.95 8.37 -6.66
CA GLN A 51 12.76 8.48 -5.81
C GLN A 51 12.18 7.11 -5.38
N GLY A 52 12.78 6.00 -5.81
CA GLY A 52 12.28 4.66 -5.51
C GLY A 52 10.95 4.32 -6.20
N THR A 53 10.49 5.12 -7.18
CA THR A 53 9.21 4.92 -7.89
C THR A 53 9.32 3.81 -8.92
N ILE A 54 10.48 3.63 -9.54
CA ILE A 54 10.73 2.60 -10.55
C ILE A 54 12.02 1.84 -10.27
N THR A 55 12.14 0.66 -10.86
CA THR A 55 13.41 -0.08 -11.00
C THR A 55 13.72 -0.26 -12.47
N ARG A 56 15.02 -0.31 -12.81
CA ARG A 56 15.50 -0.58 -14.17
C ARG A 56 16.40 -1.80 -14.19
N GLN A 57 16.19 -2.64 -15.18
CA GLN A 57 17.02 -3.81 -15.44
C GLN A 57 17.13 -4.02 -16.96
N TYR A 58 18.35 -4.15 -17.48
CA TYR A 58 18.63 -4.41 -18.90
C TYR A 58 17.92 -3.46 -19.88
N GLY A 59 17.85 -2.15 -19.56
CA GLY A 59 17.24 -1.15 -20.44
C GLY A 59 15.72 -1.10 -20.41
N THR A 60 15.09 -1.85 -19.51
CA THR A 60 13.64 -1.85 -19.26
C THR A 60 13.38 -1.21 -17.92
N ALA A 61 12.36 -0.35 -17.86
CA ALA A 61 11.81 0.25 -16.64
C ALA A 61 10.54 -0.49 -16.24
N LYS A 62 10.39 -0.71 -14.93
CA LYS A 62 9.14 -1.17 -14.30
C LYS A 62 8.94 -0.38 -13.01
N LEU A 63 7.73 -0.32 -12.51
CA LEU A 63 7.50 0.30 -11.21
C LEU A 63 8.35 -0.39 -10.15
N ALA A 64 8.97 0.39 -9.29
CA ALA A 64 9.61 -0.14 -8.09
C ALA A 64 8.49 -0.74 -7.24
N THR A 65 8.62 -2.00 -6.93
CA THR A 65 7.62 -2.86 -6.31
C THR A 65 6.81 -2.19 -5.20
N GLY A 66 5.75 -1.60 -5.61
CA GLY A 66 4.55 -1.34 -4.87
C GLY A 66 3.41 -1.70 -5.80
N GLU A 67 3.20 -2.96 -6.16
CA GLU A 67 2.04 -3.55 -6.85
C GLU A 67 2.10 -3.89 -8.35
N GLY A 68 3.18 -3.64 -9.11
CA GLY A 68 3.19 -3.85 -10.58
C GLY A 68 3.80 -5.14 -11.12
N ASN A 69 4.34 -6.05 -10.30
CA ASN A 69 4.82 -7.38 -10.72
C ASN A 69 4.93 -8.32 -9.52
N THR A 70 3.81 -8.55 -8.85
CA THR A 70 3.73 -9.63 -7.88
C THR A 70 3.93 -10.95 -8.60
N THR A 71 4.90 -11.74 -8.18
CA THR A 71 5.04 -13.11 -8.69
C THR A 71 3.76 -13.89 -8.32
N GLN A 72 3.40 -14.92 -9.10
CA GLN A 72 2.27 -15.77 -8.77
C GLN A 72 2.33 -16.31 -7.32
N ALA A 73 3.54 -16.50 -6.80
CA ALA A 73 3.75 -16.90 -5.40
C ALA A 73 3.35 -15.79 -4.42
N GLN A 74 3.69 -14.54 -4.69
CA GLN A 74 3.29 -13.39 -3.85
C GLN A 74 1.78 -13.16 -3.88
N GLU A 75 1.11 -13.34 -5.03
CA GLU A 75 -0.35 -13.25 -5.10
C GLU A 75 -1.02 -14.36 -4.26
N ARG A 76 -0.48 -15.59 -4.31
CA ARG A 76 -0.95 -16.67 -3.45
C ARG A 76 -0.73 -16.39 -1.96
N ALA A 77 0.44 -15.84 -1.61
CA ALA A 77 0.74 -15.43 -0.24
C ALA A 77 -0.23 -14.37 0.25
N LYS A 78 -0.44 -13.30 -0.52
CA LYS A 78 -1.42 -12.24 -0.19
C LYS A 78 -2.83 -12.79 -0.02
N ALA A 79 -3.29 -13.67 -0.90
CA ALA A 79 -4.60 -14.28 -0.79
C ALA A 79 -4.72 -15.16 0.47
N ALA A 80 -3.68 -15.92 0.83
CA ALA A 80 -3.65 -16.73 2.04
C ALA A 80 -3.67 -15.86 3.31
N ILE A 81 -2.86 -14.80 3.35
CA ILE A 81 -2.83 -13.81 4.42
C ILE A 81 -4.22 -13.16 4.57
N ALA A 82 -4.81 -12.69 3.48
CA ALA A 82 -6.11 -12.05 3.47
C ALA A 82 -7.22 -13.00 3.97
N LYS A 83 -7.25 -14.25 3.49
CA LYS A 83 -8.20 -15.26 3.94
C LYS A 83 -8.06 -15.61 5.42
N THR A 84 -6.84 -15.60 5.95
CA THR A 84 -6.57 -15.85 7.37
C THR A 84 -7.03 -14.66 8.20
N ALA A 85 -6.66 -13.43 7.81
CA ALA A 85 -7.02 -12.22 8.52
C ALA A 85 -8.53 -11.96 8.55
N ALA A 86 -9.24 -12.25 7.45
CA ALA A 86 -10.70 -12.09 7.36
C ALA A 86 -11.49 -12.89 8.42
N ARG A 87 -10.92 -13.97 8.97
CA ARG A 87 -11.57 -14.78 10.02
C ARG A 87 -11.68 -14.08 11.37
N TYR A 88 -10.91 -13.02 11.57
CA TYR A 88 -10.95 -12.22 12.80
C TYR A 88 -12.00 -11.11 12.76
N VAL A 89 -12.67 -10.91 11.63
CA VAL A 89 -13.79 -9.95 11.54
C VAL A 89 -15.05 -10.63 12.04
N GLU A 90 -15.75 -9.96 12.95
CA GLU A 90 -16.96 -10.41 13.60
C GLU A 90 -18.19 -9.63 13.13
N ASP A 91 -19.39 -10.12 13.41
CA ASP A 91 -20.62 -9.44 13.03
C ASP A 91 -20.72 -8.06 13.73
N ASP A 92 -21.39 -7.12 13.07
CA ASP A 92 -21.67 -5.76 13.56
C ASP A 92 -20.43 -4.89 13.85
N GLU A 93 -19.24 -5.28 13.34
CA GLU A 93 -18.01 -4.54 13.59
C GLU A 93 -17.82 -3.34 12.65
N THR A 94 -17.16 -2.33 13.19
CA THR A 94 -16.52 -1.27 12.42
C THR A 94 -15.02 -1.50 12.42
N ILE A 95 -14.41 -1.61 11.21
CA ILE A 95 -12.99 -1.90 11.05
C ILE A 95 -12.32 -0.86 10.15
N PHE A 96 -11.03 -0.60 10.39
CA PHE A 96 -10.19 0.15 9.46
C PHE A 96 -9.38 -0.78 8.55
N ILE A 97 -9.25 -0.39 7.30
CA ILE A 97 -8.35 -1.00 6.32
C ILE A 97 -7.55 0.13 5.66
N ASN A 98 -6.21 0.07 5.73
CA ASN A 98 -5.39 1.10 5.11
C ASN A 98 -5.22 0.90 3.58
N THR A 99 -4.40 1.74 2.95
CA THR A 99 -4.19 1.75 1.48
C THR A 99 -3.52 0.47 0.93
N SER A 100 -3.13 -0.48 1.78
CA SER A 100 -2.48 -1.72 1.34
C SER A 100 -3.40 -2.60 0.50
N THR A 101 -2.91 -3.14 -0.60
CA THR A 101 -3.64 -4.17 -1.38
C THR A 101 -3.77 -5.48 -0.63
N THR A 102 -2.77 -5.85 0.19
CA THR A 102 -2.86 -7.04 1.04
C THR A 102 -3.97 -6.89 2.09
N ALA A 103 -4.08 -5.71 2.70
CA ALA A 103 -5.14 -5.44 3.67
C ALA A 103 -6.52 -5.36 2.98
N LEU A 104 -6.64 -4.67 1.85
CA LEU A 104 -7.91 -4.59 1.12
C LEU A 104 -8.38 -5.97 0.60
N ALA A 105 -7.46 -6.88 0.32
CA ALA A 105 -7.78 -8.23 -0.14
C ALA A 105 -8.55 -9.07 0.87
N ILE A 106 -8.71 -8.65 2.14
CA ILE A 106 -9.54 -9.35 3.13
C ILE A 106 -11.04 -9.27 2.79
N VAL A 107 -11.48 -8.18 2.13
CA VAL A 107 -12.90 -7.85 1.92
C VAL A 107 -13.70 -9.00 1.30
N PRO A 108 -13.26 -9.66 0.21
CA PRO A 108 -14.00 -10.78 -0.38
C PRO A 108 -14.10 -12.02 0.51
N PHE A 109 -13.23 -12.14 1.52
CA PHE A 109 -13.18 -13.31 2.41
C PHE A 109 -13.89 -13.08 3.75
N ILE A 110 -14.35 -11.86 4.04
CA ILE A 110 -15.12 -11.59 5.26
C ILE A 110 -16.46 -12.33 5.17
N THR A 111 -16.72 -13.18 6.14
CA THR A 111 -18.00 -13.93 6.26
C THR A 111 -18.99 -13.23 7.17
N ALA A 112 -18.51 -12.39 8.08
CA ALA A 112 -19.29 -11.64 9.05
C ALA A 112 -20.33 -10.73 8.39
N GLU A 113 -21.42 -10.47 9.10
CA GLU A 113 -22.57 -9.67 8.66
C GLU A 113 -22.53 -8.28 9.28
N ASN A 114 -23.16 -7.30 8.63
CA ASN A 114 -23.30 -5.91 9.09
C ASN A 114 -21.95 -5.20 9.35
N VAL A 115 -20.90 -5.55 8.60
CA VAL A 115 -19.56 -4.97 8.81
C VAL A 115 -19.46 -3.61 8.13
N THR A 116 -19.00 -2.62 8.88
CA THR A 116 -18.64 -1.29 8.36
C THR A 116 -17.13 -1.21 8.17
N ILE A 117 -16.68 -1.05 6.94
CA ILE A 117 -15.27 -0.92 6.55
C ILE A 117 -14.96 0.53 6.26
N ILE A 118 -14.03 1.12 6.99
CA ILE A 118 -13.55 2.47 6.74
C ILE A 118 -12.14 2.37 6.16
N THR A 119 -11.94 2.96 4.99
CA THR A 119 -10.66 2.84 4.29
C THR A 119 -10.24 4.12 3.58
N ASN A 120 -8.95 4.36 3.55
CA ASN A 120 -8.34 5.41 2.72
C ASN A 120 -7.86 4.88 1.35
N ASN A 121 -8.31 3.69 0.95
CA ASN A 121 -7.96 3.05 -0.31
C ASN A 121 -9.07 3.25 -1.35
N GLY A 122 -8.83 4.10 -2.36
CA GLY A 122 -9.80 4.35 -3.43
C GLY A 122 -10.12 3.11 -4.29
N LYS A 123 -9.26 2.09 -4.30
CA LYS A 123 -9.53 0.81 -4.99
C LYS A 123 -10.69 0.03 -4.35
N ALA A 124 -11.09 0.40 -3.14
CA ALA A 124 -12.25 -0.19 -2.48
C ALA A 124 -13.56 -0.01 -3.27
N LEU A 125 -13.65 1.03 -4.12
CA LEU A 125 -14.79 1.24 -5.03
C LEU A 125 -14.98 0.10 -6.05
N GLN A 126 -13.97 -0.70 -6.30
CA GLN A 126 -14.00 -1.81 -7.26
C GLN A 126 -14.23 -3.18 -6.58
N MET A 127 -14.34 -3.18 -5.24
CA MET A 127 -14.49 -4.44 -4.50
C MET A 127 -15.92 -4.97 -4.60
N PRO A 128 -16.09 -6.27 -4.78
CA PRO A 128 -17.40 -6.90 -4.68
C PRO A 128 -17.87 -6.85 -3.21
N LEU A 129 -18.97 -6.17 -2.96
CA LEU A 129 -19.55 -6.03 -1.61
C LEU A 129 -20.73 -6.97 -1.43
N LYS A 130 -20.85 -7.55 -0.23
CA LYS A 130 -22.08 -8.18 0.22
C LYS A 130 -23.14 -7.10 0.55
N PRO A 131 -24.43 -7.38 0.41
CA PRO A 131 -25.48 -6.43 0.76
C PRO A 131 -25.47 -5.95 2.22
N THR A 132 -24.87 -6.75 3.13
CA THR A 132 -24.73 -6.45 4.56
C THR A 132 -23.44 -5.71 4.90
N MET A 133 -22.60 -5.38 3.91
CA MET A 133 -21.36 -4.63 4.13
C MET A 133 -21.53 -3.18 3.70
N THR A 134 -20.96 -2.28 4.48
CA THR A 134 -20.83 -0.86 4.13
C THR A 134 -19.35 -0.50 3.99
N ILE A 135 -18.97 0.17 2.90
CA ILE A 135 -17.64 0.79 2.79
C ILE A 135 -17.78 2.31 2.88
N LEU A 136 -17.03 2.90 3.79
CA LEU A 136 -16.87 4.34 3.93
C LEU A 136 -15.44 4.72 3.50
N LEU A 137 -15.33 5.59 2.52
CA LEU A 137 -14.04 6.16 2.14
C LEU A 137 -13.73 7.35 3.04
N THR A 138 -12.48 7.44 3.52
CA THR A 138 -12.05 8.56 4.38
C THR A 138 -12.14 9.92 3.70
N GLY A 139 -12.16 9.95 2.37
CA GLY A 139 -12.00 11.20 1.63
C GLY A 139 -10.61 11.78 1.76
N GLY A 140 -10.41 13.00 1.29
CA GLY A 140 -9.11 13.68 1.29
C GLY A 140 -8.45 13.74 -0.08
N GLU A 141 -7.16 14.06 -0.12
CA GLU A 141 -6.37 14.14 -1.33
C GLU A 141 -6.10 12.73 -1.88
N ILE A 142 -6.45 12.50 -3.15
CA ILE A 142 -6.14 11.24 -3.81
C ILE A 142 -4.72 11.25 -4.37
N ARG A 143 -3.94 10.26 -4.02
CA ARG A 143 -2.56 10.06 -4.48
C ARG A 143 -2.46 8.86 -5.41
N VAL A 144 -2.20 9.12 -6.70
CA VAL A 144 -1.85 8.07 -7.67
C VAL A 144 -0.35 7.75 -7.55
N PRO A 145 0.07 6.49 -7.80
CA PRO A 145 -0.72 5.37 -8.36
C PRO A 145 -1.49 4.54 -7.33
N LYS A 146 -1.27 4.71 -6.04
CA LYS A 146 -1.86 3.87 -5.00
C LYS A 146 -3.36 4.10 -4.76
N TRP A 147 -3.90 5.21 -5.24
CA TRP A 147 -5.27 5.68 -4.93
C TRP A 147 -5.47 5.88 -3.43
N SER A 148 -4.39 6.25 -2.71
CA SER A 148 -4.47 6.55 -1.29
C SER A 148 -5.10 7.92 -1.05
N MET A 149 -6.02 7.97 -0.11
CA MET A 149 -6.62 9.22 0.39
C MET A 149 -5.86 9.67 1.63
N THR A 150 -5.40 10.92 1.63
CA THR A 150 -4.54 11.49 2.68
C THR A 150 -4.92 12.93 2.96
N GLY A 151 -4.24 13.56 3.92
CA GLY A 151 -4.46 14.95 4.30
C GLY A 151 -5.55 15.15 5.35
N ASP A 152 -5.84 16.41 5.68
CA ASP A 152 -6.64 16.80 6.83
C ASP A 152 -8.08 16.27 6.80
N PHE A 153 -8.68 16.17 5.62
CA PHE A 153 -10.02 15.59 5.49
C PHE A 153 -10.03 14.11 5.87
N ALA A 154 -9.03 13.34 5.42
CA ALA A 154 -8.91 11.93 5.77
C ALA A 154 -8.69 11.76 7.28
N LEU A 155 -7.76 12.52 7.86
CA LEU A 155 -7.47 12.53 9.28
C LEU A 155 -8.69 12.94 10.11
N GLY A 156 -9.38 14.02 9.71
CA GLY A 156 -10.58 14.50 10.40
C GLY A 156 -11.69 13.46 10.45
N ASN A 157 -11.93 12.74 9.35
CA ASN A 157 -12.96 11.71 9.29
C ASN A 157 -12.59 10.46 10.11
N ILE A 158 -11.31 10.00 10.03
CA ILE A 158 -10.84 8.87 10.84
C ILE A 158 -10.95 9.21 12.34
N ASN A 159 -10.61 10.43 12.73
CA ASN A 159 -10.64 10.85 14.14
C ASN A 159 -12.04 10.82 14.77
N GLN A 160 -13.11 10.86 13.97
CA GLN A 160 -14.49 10.78 14.44
C GLN A 160 -14.96 9.35 14.73
N VAL A 161 -14.15 8.35 14.39
CA VAL A 161 -14.52 6.94 14.48
C VAL A 161 -13.63 6.23 15.50
N LYS A 162 -14.22 5.29 16.23
CA LYS A 162 -13.52 4.25 17.00
C LYS A 162 -13.85 2.91 16.37
N ALA A 163 -12.83 2.19 15.90
CA ALA A 163 -13.00 0.87 15.30
C ALA A 163 -12.64 -0.23 16.30
N SER A 164 -13.24 -1.40 16.18
CA SER A 164 -12.84 -2.57 16.95
C SER A 164 -11.49 -3.11 16.51
N LYS A 165 -11.24 -3.08 15.20
CA LYS A 165 -10.00 -3.62 14.62
C LYS A 165 -9.47 -2.73 13.49
N CYS A 166 -8.14 -2.73 13.30
CA CYS A 166 -7.54 -2.22 12.07
C CYS A 166 -6.69 -3.30 11.39
N PHE A 167 -6.82 -3.39 10.08
CA PHE A 167 -6.03 -4.27 9.23
C PHE A 167 -5.06 -3.44 8.39
N MET A 168 -3.77 -3.51 8.76
CA MET A 168 -2.74 -2.62 8.27
C MET A 168 -1.71 -3.39 7.43
N GLY A 169 -1.62 -3.08 6.16
CA GLY A 169 -0.46 -3.48 5.39
C GLY A 169 0.65 -2.42 5.50
N CYS A 170 1.87 -2.81 5.19
CA CYS A 170 3.05 -1.96 5.28
C CYS A 170 3.94 -2.07 4.03
N THR A 171 4.85 -1.12 3.86
CA THR A 171 5.94 -1.27 2.89
C THR A 171 7.02 -2.20 3.46
N ALA A 172 7.28 -2.10 4.76
CA ALA A 172 8.24 -2.95 5.46
C ALA A 172 7.89 -3.05 6.96
N LEU A 173 8.28 -4.16 7.59
CA LEU A 173 8.09 -4.45 9.01
C LEU A 173 9.34 -5.11 9.58
N SER A 174 9.86 -4.58 10.68
CA SER A 174 10.92 -5.21 11.46
C SER A 174 10.74 -4.94 12.95
N ALA A 175 11.38 -5.76 13.80
CA ALA A 175 11.33 -5.60 15.25
C ALA A 175 11.87 -4.22 15.68
N GLU A 176 12.96 -3.76 15.06
CA GLU A 176 13.56 -2.45 15.35
C GLU A 176 12.80 -1.28 14.71
N GLY A 177 12.49 -1.40 13.42
CA GLY A 177 11.83 -0.32 12.66
C GLY A 177 10.34 -0.19 12.93
N GLY A 178 9.66 -1.27 13.31
CA GLY A 178 8.20 -1.33 13.39
C GLY A 178 7.55 -1.35 12.01
N LEU A 179 6.31 -0.92 11.94
CA LEU A 179 5.57 -0.73 10.70
C LEU A 179 5.99 0.56 10.01
N THR A 180 6.43 0.43 8.75
CA THR A 180 6.93 1.56 7.97
C THR A 180 6.29 1.66 6.58
N THR A 181 6.20 2.88 6.05
CA THR A 181 5.73 3.19 4.69
C THR A 181 6.75 4.01 3.93
N GLY A 182 6.75 3.92 2.60
CA GLY A 182 7.53 4.78 1.72
C GLY A 182 6.90 6.17 1.49
N SER A 183 5.67 6.41 1.96
CA SER A 183 4.93 7.65 1.74
C SER A 183 4.80 8.45 3.02
N PHE A 184 5.36 9.67 3.01
CA PHE A 184 5.22 10.61 4.14
C PHE A 184 3.75 10.90 4.49
N GLN A 185 2.91 11.06 3.47
CA GLN A 185 1.50 11.42 3.68
C GLN A 185 0.64 10.27 4.20
N GLU A 186 1.02 9.01 3.93
CA GLU A 186 0.32 7.83 4.46
C GLU A 186 0.64 7.57 5.95
N GLY A 187 1.82 8.00 6.41
CA GLY A 187 2.26 7.78 7.79
C GLY A 187 1.26 8.26 8.84
N PRO A 188 0.86 9.54 8.84
CA PRO A 188 -0.12 10.06 9.80
C PRO A 188 -1.48 9.37 9.73
N VAL A 189 -1.98 9.03 8.52
CA VAL A 189 -3.26 8.33 8.33
C VAL A 189 -3.20 6.93 8.94
N ASN A 190 -2.11 6.19 8.66
CA ASN A 190 -1.91 4.85 9.20
C ASN A 190 -1.77 4.86 10.74
N ALA A 191 -1.01 5.81 11.28
CA ALA A 191 -0.85 5.98 12.72
C ALA A 191 -2.19 6.25 13.41
N LEU A 192 -3.00 7.15 12.84
CA LEU A 192 -4.31 7.49 13.41
C LEU A 192 -5.30 6.31 13.33
N MET A 193 -5.29 5.50 12.27
CA MET A 193 -6.11 4.29 12.19
C MET A 193 -5.76 3.31 13.33
N ILE A 194 -4.48 3.15 13.66
CA ILE A 194 -4.03 2.32 14.78
C ILE A 194 -4.51 2.93 16.10
N GLU A 195 -4.26 4.22 16.33
CA GLU A 195 -4.67 4.93 17.55
C GLU A 195 -6.20 4.86 17.81
N ARG A 196 -6.99 4.84 16.75
CA ARG A 196 -8.46 4.82 16.81
C ARG A 196 -9.05 3.41 16.76
N SER A 197 -8.23 2.37 16.94
CA SER A 197 -8.63 0.95 16.94
C SER A 197 -8.31 0.28 18.28
N GLU A 198 -9.04 -0.78 18.61
CA GLU A 198 -8.83 -1.57 19.82
C GLU A 198 -7.85 -2.73 19.61
N GLN A 199 -7.85 -3.35 18.42
CA GLN A 199 -6.95 -4.43 18.04
C GLN A 199 -6.25 -4.12 16.70
N HIS A 200 -4.96 -4.43 16.62
CA HIS A 200 -4.09 -4.04 15.52
C HIS A 200 -3.52 -5.25 14.80
N PHE A 201 -3.97 -5.44 13.55
CA PHE A 201 -3.51 -6.51 12.67
C PHE A 201 -2.53 -5.97 11.63
N ALA A 202 -1.30 -6.48 11.62
CA ALA A 202 -0.35 -6.26 10.54
C ALA A 202 -0.43 -7.40 9.52
N LEU A 203 -0.61 -7.06 8.25
CA LEU A 203 -0.68 -7.99 7.13
C LEU A 203 0.49 -7.76 6.19
N ALA A 204 1.47 -8.67 6.21
CA ALA A 204 2.70 -8.53 5.45
C ALA A 204 3.17 -9.88 4.91
N ASP A 205 3.46 -9.97 3.62
CA ASP A 205 4.14 -11.13 3.06
C ASP A 205 5.63 -11.16 3.46
N ALA A 206 6.27 -12.31 3.36
CA ALA A 206 7.65 -12.53 3.75
C ALA A 206 8.64 -11.51 3.18
N SER A 207 8.38 -10.98 1.98
CA SER A 207 9.28 -10.02 1.33
C SER A 207 9.36 -8.67 2.04
N LYS A 208 8.48 -8.42 3.00
CA LYS A 208 8.41 -7.16 3.78
C LYS A 208 8.94 -7.30 5.21
N ILE A 209 9.13 -8.54 5.66
CA ILE A 209 9.57 -8.85 7.03
C ILE A 209 11.09 -8.72 7.14
N GLY A 210 11.57 -8.09 8.21
CA GLY A 210 13.00 -7.81 8.46
C GLY A 210 13.52 -6.57 7.72
N LEU A 211 12.63 -5.81 7.07
CA LEU A 211 12.98 -4.59 6.34
C LEU A 211 12.44 -3.34 7.04
N THR A 212 13.01 -2.19 6.72
CA THR A 212 12.57 -0.88 7.19
C THR A 212 12.45 0.08 6.01
N SER A 213 11.40 0.88 5.97
CA SER A 213 11.18 1.92 4.98
C SER A 213 11.30 3.33 5.61
N SER A 214 11.08 4.38 4.81
CA SER A 214 11.44 5.77 5.17
C SER A 214 10.65 6.35 6.35
N PHE A 215 9.37 5.99 6.51
CA PHE A 215 8.47 6.63 7.48
C PHE A 215 7.82 5.60 8.40
N LYS A 216 8.18 5.66 9.67
CA LYS A 216 7.58 4.82 10.72
C LYS A 216 6.21 5.38 11.10
N TYR A 217 5.21 4.50 11.25
CA TYR A 217 3.89 4.88 11.72
C TYR A 217 3.38 4.07 12.93
N SER A 218 4.07 2.97 13.27
CA SER A 218 3.85 2.23 14.51
C SER A 218 5.13 1.52 14.96
N PRO A 219 5.42 1.43 16.27
CA PRO A 219 6.42 0.49 16.76
C PRO A 219 5.94 -0.95 16.53
N ALA A 220 6.85 -1.93 16.57
CA ALA A 220 6.50 -3.35 16.49
C ALA A 220 5.57 -3.77 17.65
N SER A 221 5.82 -3.25 18.85
CA SER A 221 4.98 -3.46 20.04
C SER A 221 3.56 -2.89 19.95
N GLY A 222 3.27 -2.09 18.94
CA GLY A 222 1.92 -1.58 18.65
C GLY A 222 1.09 -2.52 17.77
N ILE A 223 1.55 -3.76 17.54
CA ILE A 223 0.88 -4.77 16.73
C ILE A 223 0.44 -5.91 17.65
N ASP A 224 -0.86 -6.20 17.71
CA ASP A 224 -1.37 -7.34 18.47
C ASP A 224 -1.25 -8.65 17.69
N HIS A 225 -1.44 -8.58 16.36
CA HIS A 225 -1.45 -9.75 15.48
C HIS A 225 -0.66 -9.49 14.19
N LEU A 226 0.30 -10.36 13.90
CA LEU A 226 0.97 -10.41 12.60
C LEU A 226 0.44 -11.59 11.79
N VAL A 227 -0.14 -11.32 10.62
CA VAL A 227 -0.53 -12.33 9.64
C VAL A 227 0.44 -12.29 8.48
N THR A 228 1.21 -13.37 8.32
CA THR A 228 2.24 -13.48 7.29
C THR A 228 2.22 -14.89 6.66
N ASP A 229 3.02 -15.10 5.63
CA ASP A 229 3.17 -16.40 4.99
C ASP A 229 4.33 -17.22 5.58
N THR A 230 4.40 -18.49 5.20
CA THR A 230 5.36 -19.47 5.75
C THR A 230 6.82 -19.21 5.33
N MET A 231 7.07 -18.27 4.42
CA MET A 231 8.42 -17.93 3.97
C MET A 231 9.04 -16.78 4.78
N ALA A 232 8.32 -16.23 5.76
CA ALA A 232 8.82 -15.16 6.60
C ALA A 232 10.05 -15.62 7.42
N PRO A 233 11.11 -14.76 7.55
CA PRO A 233 12.33 -15.10 8.28
C PRO A 233 12.04 -15.42 9.75
N GLY A 234 12.37 -16.65 10.20
CA GLY A 234 12.02 -17.16 11.53
C GLY A 234 12.70 -16.43 12.67
N ASP A 235 13.95 -15.97 12.47
CA ASP A 235 14.71 -15.15 13.40
C ASP A 235 14.03 -13.78 13.63
N GLU A 236 13.57 -13.13 12.56
CA GLU A 236 12.85 -11.85 12.68
C GLU A 236 11.47 -12.04 13.31
N LEU A 237 10.76 -13.13 12.99
CA LEU A 237 9.50 -13.45 13.65
C LEU A 237 9.68 -13.67 15.17
N THR A 238 10.81 -14.24 15.60
CA THR A 238 11.13 -14.39 17.01
C THR A 238 11.32 -13.03 17.68
N ARG A 239 12.10 -12.14 17.07
CA ARG A 239 12.31 -10.76 17.55
C ARG A 239 11.05 -9.90 17.59
N LEU A 240 10.11 -10.14 16.68
CA LEU A 240 8.80 -9.44 16.63
C LEU A 240 7.84 -9.91 17.75
N ARG A 241 8.12 -11.06 18.40
CA ARG A 241 7.32 -11.59 19.52
C ARG A 241 7.84 -11.16 20.90
N GLU A 242 9.07 -10.71 20.97
CA GLU A 242 9.72 -10.15 22.17
C GLU A 242 9.27 -8.69 22.41
#